data_e83d7d7419ad754859f3e1248af5792d
#
_entry.id   e83d7d7419ad754859f3e1248af5792d
#
_cell.length_a   1.000
_cell.length_b   1.000
_cell.length_c   1.000
_cell.angle_alpha   90.00
_cell.angle_beta   90.00
_cell.angle_gamma   90.00
#
_symmetry.space_group_name_H-M   'P 1'
#
loop_
_entity.id
_entity.type
_entity.pdbx_description
1 polymer ?
#
loop_
_entity_poly.entity_id
_entity_poly.type
_entity_poly.pdbx_seq_one_letter_code
_entity_poly.pdbx_strand_id
1 'polypeptide(L)'
;CHITYIASKGTGGLKALSWVIFRNHTVYDSLPTIYVQLATLAVFLFFCYIASRGLNPLKKLATLAGTSMFVMSILYILMMFAAPAINPNGGYVHMDFSFKNIVPQFNVQYFTSLSILVFAVGGCEKISPYVNKVENPEKGFPKGMIALAIMVCVCAILGTFAMGMMFDPKMINASEQAFESYVANGAYWSFQKLGEYYHMGDALLVIYALCNMVGQFSTLVLSIDAPLRMLLDNEETREYIPSVLFKKNKYGAYINGIKLVVVLSGSIILIQSFVPGAAAVLKQLNKLNSVCMPMRYLWVFAAYIALRQALDKFPADYRFVKNQAVAKFFGIWCFIVTGACCVLGMYDKDPFTFALNVIAPVVLCALGLIMPKLAEKERREGKR
;
A
#
# COMPACT_ATOMS: atom_id res chain seq x y z
N CYS A 1 -6.31 -7.58 8.04
CA CYS A 1 -5.31 -6.60 7.54
C CYS A 1 -5.83 -5.79 6.35
N HIS A 2 -6.27 -6.42 5.23
CA HIS A 2 -6.66 -5.66 4.03
C HIS A 2 -7.90 -4.79 4.25
N ILE A 3 -8.85 -5.23 5.04
CA ILE A 3 -10.08 -4.50 5.38
C ILE A 3 -9.77 -3.21 6.17
N THR A 4 -8.84 -3.25 7.11
CA THR A 4 -8.39 -2.06 7.86
C THR A 4 -7.66 -1.06 6.96
N TYR A 5 -6.86 -1.57 6.02
CA TYR A 5 -6.19 -0.76 5.00
C TYR A 5 -7.19 -0.03 4.10
N ILE A 6 -8.27 -0.71 3.65
CA ILE A 6 -9.35 -0.10 2.88
C ILE A 6 -10.00 1.04 3.67
N ALA A 7 -10.34 0.80 4.94
CA ALA A 7 -10.96 1.80 5.81
C ALA A 7 -10.09 3.07 5.95
N SER A 8 -8.76 2.93 5.99
CA SER A 8 -7.83 4.07 6.12
C SER A 8 -7.64 4.90 4.84
N LYS A 9 -7.95 4.36 3.66
CA LYS A 9 -7.72 5.06 2.39
C LYS A 9 -8.71 6.19 2.13
N GLY A 10 -9.95 6.05 2.59
CA GLY A 10 -10.92 7.14 2.56
C GLY A 10 -10.47 8.35 3.36
N THR A 11 -9.97 8.11 4.57
CA THR A 11 -9.40 9.13 5.46
C THR A 11 -8.21 9.87 4.80
N GLY A 12 -7.30 9.11 4.15
CA GLY A 12 -6.17 9.70 3.41
C GLY A 12 -6.60 10.63 2.27
N GLY A 13 -7.66 10.26 1.54
CA GLY A 13 -8.24 11.11 0.50
C GLY A 13 -8.87 12.39 1.05
N LEU A 14 -9.60 12.32 2.17
CA LEU A 14 -10.17 13.49 2.84
C LEU A 14 -9.08 14.42 3.40
N LYS A 15 -8.00 13.86 3.96
CA LYS A 15 -6.85 14.65 4.39
C LYS A 15 -6.21 15.39 3.21
N ALA A 16 -6.03 14.73 2.08
CA ALA A 16 -5.53 15.37 0.88
C ALA A 16 -6.45 16.50 0.39
N LEU A 17 -7.77 16.31 0.44
CA LEU A 17 -8.75 17.36 0.14
C LEU A 17 -8.63 18.55 1.09
N SER A 18 -8.42 18.31 2.39
CA SER A 18 -8.19 19.37 3.38
C SER A 18 -6.95 20.22 3.03
N TRP A 19 -5.86 19.58 2.60
CA TRP A 19 -4.66 20.28 2.13
C TRP A 19 -4.90 21.11 0.86
N VAL A 20 -5.78 20.67 -0.03
CA VAL A 20 -6.19 21.47 -1.22
C VAL A 20 -6.91 22.75 -0.80
N ILE A 21 -7.81 22.66 0.17
CA ILE A 21 -8.69 23.76 0.57
C ILE A 21 -7.99 24.71 1.54
N PHE A 22 -7.42 24.17 2.61
CA PHE A 22 -6.92 24.97 3.75
C PHE A 22 -5.40 25.16 3.73
N ARG A 23 -4.67 24.42 2.88
CA ARG A 23 -3.20 24.50 2.71
C ARG A 23 -2.41 24.25 4.01
N ASN A 24 -3.05 23.65 5.00
CA ASN A 24 -2.45 23.23 6.25
C ASN A 24 -3.14 21.98 6.80
N HIS A 25 -2.51 21.36 7.82
CA HIS A 25 -3.04 20.15 8.45
C HIS A 25 -3.93 20.43 9.66
N THR A 26 -3.83 21.63 10.25
CA THR A 26 -4.44 21.95 11.56
C THR A 26 -5.96 21.87 11.53
N VAL A 27 -6.59 22.31 10.44
CA VAL A 27 -8.06 22.25 10.28
C VAL A 27 -8.54 20.81 10.28
N TYR A 28 -7.88 19.92 9.51
CA TYR A 28 -8.25 18.51 9.49
C TYR A 28 -8.04 17.82 10.85
N ASP A 29 -6.92 18.10 11.51
CA ASP A 29 -6.55 17.48 12.78
C ASP A 29 -7.43 18.00 13.95
N SER A 30 -8.05 19.19 13.81
CA SER A 30 -8.99 19.78 14.78
C SER A 30 -10.43 19.30 14.61
N LEU A 31 -10.77 18.65 13.49
CA LEU A 31 -12.15 18.18 13.28
C LEU A 31 -12.52 17.06 14.26
N PRO A 32 -13.74 17.08 14.83
CA PRO A 32 -14.23 15.97 15.62
C PRO A 32 -14.18 14.66 14.82
N THR A 33 -13.67 13.59 15.44
CA THR A 33 -13.47 12.27 14.81
C THR A 33 -14.74 11.77 14.13
N ILE A 34 -15.92 12.02 14.72
CA ILE A 34 -17.20 11.58 14.16
C ILE A 34 -17.47 12.15 12.75
N TYR A 35 -17.19 13.44 12.54
CA TYR A 35 -17.41 14.05 11.22
C TYR A 35 -16.43 13.52 10.17
N VAL A 36 -15.16 13.32 10.55
CA VAL A 36 -14.14 12.74 9.69
C VAL A 36 -14.52 11.31 9.30
N GLN A 37 -15.00 10.52 10.25
CA GLN A 37 -15.38 9.12 9.99
C GLN A 37 -16.68 9.00 9.18
N LEU A 38 -17.67 9.85 9.43
CA LEU A 38 -18.89 9.88 8.60
C LEU A 38 -18.58 10.31 7.15
N ALA A 39 -17.74 11.31 6.98
CA ALA A 39 -17.26 11.71 5.65
C ALA A 39 -16.46 10.57 4.97
N THR A 40 -15.59 9.89 5.73
CA THR A 40 -14.85 8.71 5.26
C THR A 40 -15.81 7.60 4.82
N LEU A 41 -16.88 7.33 5.58
CA LEU A 41 -17.89 6.34 5.24
C LEU A 41 -18.62 6.72 3.94
N ALA A 42 -19.02 7.98 3.79
CA ALA A 42 -19.68 8.45 2.58
C ALA A 42 -18.79 8.29 1.34
N VAL A 43 -17.52 8.68 1.44
CA VAL A 43 -16.50 8.50 0.39
C VAL A 43 -16.28 7.02 0.10
N PHE A 44 -16.16 6.18 1.13
CA PHE A 44 -15.99 4.74 0.97
C PHE A 44 -17.18 4.10 0.22
N LEU A 45 -18.40 4.41 0.61
CA LEU A 45 -19.61 3.89 -0.05
C LEU A 45 -19.71 4.36 -1.51
N PHE A 46 -19.37 5.63 -1.79
CA PHE A 46 -19.31 6.13 -3.15
C PHE A 46 -18.30 5.36 -4.00
N PHE A 47 -17.10 5.09 -3.50
CA PHE A 47 -16.10 4.34 -4.25
C PHE A 47 -16.39 2.83 -4.32
N CYS A 48 -17.11 2.25 -3.37
CA CYS A 48 -17.69 0.91 -3.52
C CYS A 48 -18.70 0.86 -4.66
N TYR A 49 -19.53 1.90 -4.80
CA TYR A 49 -20.42 2.03 -5.95
C TYR A 49 -19.63 2.13 -7.27
N ILE A 50 -18.56 2.93 -7.33
CA ILE A 50 -17.67 3.01 -8.51
C ILE A 50 -17.07 1.64 -8.84
N ALA A 51 -16.55 0.90 -7.83
CA ALA A 51 -16.02 -0.43 -8.00
C ALA A 51 -17.07 -1.41 -8.57
N SER A 52 -18.34 -1.24 -8.19
CA SER A 52 -19.45 -2.05 -8.70
C SER A 52 -19.77 -1.80 -10.19
N ARG A 53 -19.30 -0.70 -10.76
CA ARG A 53 -19.45 -0.38 -12.19
C ARG A 53 -18.44 -1.09 -13.10
N GLY A 54 -17.55 -1.90 -12.55
CA GLY A 54 -16.62 -2.75 -13.28
C GLY A 54 -15.31 -2.08 -13.64
N LEU A 55 -14.59 -2.63 -14.65
CA LEU A 55 -13.19 -2.29 -14.94
C LEU A 55 -12.98 -0.93 -15.61
N ASN A 56 -13.94 -0.42 -16.38
CA ASN A 56 -13.71 0.80 -17.15
C ASN A 56 -13.49 2.06 -16.28
N PRO A 57 -14.34 2.35 -15.26
CA PRO A 57 -14.08 3.45 -14.35
C PRO A 57 -12.78 3.24 -13.54
N LEU A 58 -12.52 2.01 -13.12
CA LEU A 58 -11.30 1.65 -12.40
C LEU A 58 -10.05 1.95 -13.23
N LYS A 59 -10.01 1.53 -14.50
CA LYS A 59 -8.88 1.77 -15.40
C LYS A 59 -8.61 3.26 -15.58
N LYS A 60 -9.66 4.07 -15.83
CA LYS A 60 -9.51 5.52 -15.99
C LYS A 60 -8.94 6.19 -14.73
N LEU A 61 -9.50 5.85 -13.57
CA LEU A 61 -9.04 6.40 -12.29
C LEU A 61 -7.61 5.97 -11.97
N ALA A 62 -7.26 4.70 -12.19
CA ALA A 62 -5.92 4.16 -11.97
C ALA A 62 -4.88 4.79 -12.89
N THR A 63 -5.22 5.00 -14.16
CA THR A 63 -4.33 5.67 -15.12
C THR A 63 -4.08 7.12 -14.72
N LEU A 64 -5.13 7.88 -14.40
CA LEU A 64 -5.01 9.25 -13.95
C LEU A 64 -4.15 9.37 -12.68
N ALA A 65 -4.43 8.53 -11.68
CA ALA A 65 -3.69 8.52 -10.43
C ALA A 65 -2.23 8.13 -10.63
N GLY A 66 -1.97 7.05 -11.36
CA GLY A 66 -0.61 6.55 -11.61
C GLY A 66 0.24 7.57 -12.36
N THR A 67 -0.30 8.14 -13.44
CA THR A 67 0.41 9.14 -14.24
C THR A 67 0.66 10.42 -13.45
N SER A 68 -0.34 10.94 -12.75
CA SER A 68 -0.18 12.18 -11.98
C SER A 68 0.82 12.02 -10.83
N MET A 69 0.75 10.94 -10.07
CA MET A 69 1.69 10.69 -8.96
C MET A 69 3.11 10.42 -9.46
N PHE A 70 3.26 9.73 -10.59
CA PHE A 70 4.57 9.52 -11.22
C PHE A 70 5.19 10.86 -11.65
N VAL A 71 4.43 11.70 -12.35
CA VAL A 71 4.90 13.03 -12.79
C VAL A 71 5.28 13.87 -11.56
N MET A 72 4.47 13.88 -10.51
CA MET A 72 4.78 14.62 -9.28
C MET A 72 6.03 14.12 -8.58
N SER A 73 6.27 12.80 -8.57
CA SER A 73 7.49 12.24 -7.98
C SER A 73 8.76 12.65 -8.74
N ILE A 74 8.72 12.57 -10.06
CA ILE A 74 9.85 13.01 -10.90
C ILE A 74 10.06 14.51 -10.79
N LEU A 75 8.98 15.30 -10.85
CA LEU A 75 9.03 16.76 -10.72
C LEU A 75 9.66 17.14 -9.37
N TYR A 76 9.23 16.50 -8.27
CA TYR A 76 9.76 16.72 -6.94
C TYR A 76 11.29 16.50 -6.89
N ILE A 77 11.75 15.36 -7.40
CA ILE A 77 13.17 15.01 -7.41
C ILE A 77 13.97 16.03 -8.22
N LEU A 78 13.55 16.29 -9.47
CA LEU A 78 14.26 17.21 -10.35
C LEU A 78 14.31 18.62 -9.79
N MET A 79 13.18 19.15 -9.32
CA MET A 79 13.12 20.49 -8.73
C MET A 79 13.94 20.58 -7.46
N MET A 80 13.92 19.56 -6.59
CA MET A 80 14.70 19.60 -5.35
C MET A 80 16.19 19.63 -5.61
N PHE A 81 16.71 18.81 -6.54
CA PHE A 81 18.14 18.84 -6.89
C PHE A 81 18.56 20.12 -7.62
N ALA A 82 17.65 20.78 -8.33
CA ALA A 82 17.92 22.07 -8.98
C ALA A 82 17.75 23.27 -8.02
N ALA A 83 17.01 23.13 -6.93
CA ALA A 83 16.67 24.21 -6.01
C ALA A 83 17.90 24.97 -5.45
N PRO A 84 19.01 24.33 -5.01
CA PRO A 84 20.18 25.04 -4.52
C PRO A 84 20.86 25.93 -5.56
N ALA A 85 20.75 25.59 -6.85
CA ALA A 85 21.29 26.41 -7.93
C ALA A 85 20.43 27.66 -8.23
N ILE A 86 19.11 27.55 -7.99
CA ILE A 86 18.15 28.63 -8.25
C ILE A 86 17.99 29.55 -7.05
N ASN A 87 17.96 29.00 -5.85
CA ASN A 87 17.83 29.74 -4.60
C ASN A 87 18.91 29.26 -3.60
N PRO A 88 20.14 29.74 -3.69
CA PRO A 88 21.24 29.32 -2.81
C PRO A 88 20.98 29.54 -1.32
N ASN A 89 20.11 30.47 -0.96
CA ASN A 89 19.77 30.82 0.43
C ASN A 89 18.51 30.14 0.95
N GLY A 90 18.08 29.05 0.30
CA GLY A 90 16.82 28.35 0.64
C GLY A 90 16.80 27.57 1.97
N GLY A 91 17.87 27.65 2.76
CA GLY A 91 17.93 27.00 4.07
C GLY A 91 17.97 25.46 4.00
N TYR A 92 18.70 24.93 3.03
CA TYR A 92 18.86 23.48 2.83
C TYR A 92 19.62 22.83 3.97
N VAL A 93 19.20 21.62 4.32
CA VAL A 93 19.93 20.80 5.29
C VAL A 93 21.20 20.25 4.64
N HIS A 94 22.34 20.51 5.26
CA HIS A 94 23.62 19.94 4.80
C HIS A 94 23.66 18.45 5.11
N MET A 95 23.70 17.63 4.06
CA MET A 95 23.83 16.18 4.19
C MET A 95 25.30 15.80 4.31
N ASP A 96 25.62 15.17 5.42
CA ASP A 96 26.96 14.61 5.65
C ASP A 96 27.03 13.19 5.08
N PHE A 97 27.74 13.03 3.96
CA PHE A 97 28.00 11.76 3.29
C PHE A 97 29.22 11.02 3.84
N SER A 98 29.64 11.31 5.08
CA SER A 98 30.70 10.53 5.73
C SER A 98 30.27 9.05 5.84
N PHE A 99 31.24 8.15 5.80
CA PHE A 99 31.02 6.70 5.90
C PHE A 99 30.21 6.34 7.15
N LYS A 100 30.44 7.07 8.25
CA LYS A 100 29.70 6.90 9.52
C LYS A 100 28.19 7.16 9.39
N ASN A 101 27.79 8.07 8.53
CA ASN A 101 26.38 8.46 8.35
C ASN A 101 25.69 7.67 7.22
N ILE A 102 26.46 7.14 6.27
CA ILE A 102 25.94 6.31 5.16
C ILE A 102 25.67 4.88 5.62
N VAL A 103 26.57 4.33 6.47
CA VAL A 103 26.41 2.96 6.96
C VAL A 103 25.31 2.91 8.03
N PRO A 104 24.27 2.06 7.85
CA PRO A 104 23.22 1.90 8.84
C PRO A 104 23.79 1.46 10.19
N GLN A 105 23.24 1.99 11.26
CA GLN A 105 23.51 1.45 12.59
C GLN A 105 22.73 0.14 12.73
N PHE A 106 23.42 -1.00 12.66
CA PHE A 106 22.84 -2.35 12.79
C PHE A 106 22.40 -2.64 14.23
N ASN A 107 21.38 -1.90 14.70
CA ASN A 107 20.74 -2.09 15.99
C ASN A 107 19.39 -2.78 15.84
N VAL A 108 18.77 -3.16 16.96
CA VAL A 108 17.46 -3.83 16.96
C VAL A 108 16.40 -3.01 16.23
N GLN A 109 16.39 -1.69 16.41
CA GLN A 109 15.42 -0.80 15.78
C GLN A 109 15.57 -0.78 14.24
N TYR A 110 16.80 -0.83 13.72
CA TYR A 110 17.04 -0.96 12.28
C TYR A 110 16.42 -2.25 11.75
N PHE A 111 16.71 -3.39 12.38
CA PHE A 111 16.21 -4.68 11.92
C PHE A 111 14.68 -4.80 12.02
N THR A 112 14.06 -4.28 13.09
CA THR A 112 12.60 -4.31 13.23
C THR A 112 11.90 -3.41 12.21
N SER A 113 12.55 -2.35 11.73
CA SER A 113 12.00 -1.46 10.70
C SER A 113 12.04 -2.02 9.27
N LEU A 114 12.83 -3.08 9.01
CA LEU A 114 12.97 -3.65 7.66
C LEU A 114 11.64 -4.18 7.10
N SER A 115 10.74 -4.67 7.94
CA SER A 115 9.40 -5.11 7.52
C SER A 115 8.59 -3.98 6.88
N ILE A 116 8.74 -2.75 7.38
CA ILE A 116 8.09 -1.55 6.84
C ILE A 116 8.62 -1.25 5.44
N LEU A 117 9.94 -1.42 5.20
CA LEU A 117 10.54 -1.24 3.88
C LEU A 117 10.04 -2.29 2.89
N VAL A 118 9.97 -3.57 3.28
CA VAL A 118 9.39 -4.63 2.45
C VAL A 118 7.92 -4.33 2.14
N PHE A 119 7.16 -3.84 3.11
CA PHE A 119 5.78 -3.41 2.91
C PHE A 119 5.67 -2.21 1.94
N ALA A 120 6.56 -1.23 2.06
CA ALA A 120 6.54 0.00 1.25
C ALA A 120 6.80 -0.25 -0.24
N VAL A 121 7.70 -1.20 -0.56
CA VAL A 121 8.00 -1.57 -1.96
C VAL A 121 7.06 -2.64 -2.51
N GLY A 122 6.20 -3.20 -1.68
CA GLY A 122 5.22 -4.23 -2.06
C GLY A 122 3.99 -3.65 -2.76
N GLY A 123 3.16 -4.55 -3.32
CA GLY A 123 1.86 -4.19 -3.91
C GLY A 123 1.74 -4.45 -5.41
N CYS A 124 2.84 -4.76 -6.09
CA CYS A 124 2.82 -5.07 -7.52
C CYS A 124 1.98 -6.32 -7.86
N GLU A 125 1.83 -7.23 -6.93
CA GLU A 125 0.97 -8.42 -7.09
C GLU A 125 -0.51 -8.07 -7.30
N LYS A 126 -0.95 -6.90 -6.87
CA LYS A 126 -2.36 -6.45 -7.04
C LYS A 126 -2.77 -6.29 -8.50
N ILE A 127 -1.80 -6.18 -9.42
CA ILE A 127 -2.09 -6.10 -10.86
C ILE A 127 -2.12 -7.47 -11.53
N SER A 128 -1.71 -8.54 -10.86
CA SER A 128 -1.70 -9.90 -11.43
C SER A 128 -3.06 -10.36 -11.98
N PRO A 129 -4.24 -10.04 -11.38
CA PRO A 129 -5.54 -10.42 -11.94
C PRO A 129 -5.86 -9.77 -13.29
N TYR A 130 -5.10 -8.74 -13.66
CA TYR A 130 -5.33 -7.99 -14.90
C TYR A 130 -4.35 -8.36 -16.01
N VAL A 131 -3.46 -9.34 -15.80
CA VAL A 131 -2.46 -9.76 -16.78
C VAL A 131 -3.09 -10.14 -18.12
N ASN A 132 -4.21 -10.86 -18.12
CA ASN A 132 -4.94 -11.26 -19.31
C ASN A 132 -5.71 -10.11 -20.00
N LYS A 133 -5.66 -8.88 -19.44
CA LYS A 133 -6.24 -7.67 -20.03
C LYS A 133 -5.19 -6.80 -20.73
N VAL A 134 -3.93 -7.20 -20.69
CA VAL A 134 -2.82 -6.53 -21.36
C VAL A 134 -2.64 -7.09 -22.77
N GLU A 135 -2.41 -6.23 -23.74
CA GLU A 135 -2.02 -6.67 -25.09
C GLU A 135 -0.65 -7.36 -25.03
N ASN A 136 -0.53 -8.55 -25.65
CA ASN A 136 0.68 -9.37 -25.61
C ASN A 136 1.23 -9.52 -24.17
N PRO A 137 0.50 -10.21 -23.27
CA PRO A 137 0.82 -10.26 -21.83
C PRO A 137 2.22 -10.83 -21.57
N GLU A 138 2.68 -11.77 -22.38
CA GLU A 138 4.04 -12.37 -22.33
C GLU A 138 5.19 -11.35 -22.49
N LYS A 139 4.96 -10.26 -23.22
CA LYS A 139 5.96 -9.21 -23.47
C LYS A 139 5.64 -7.92 -22.73
N GLY A 140 4.37 -7.50 -22.73
CA GLY A 140 3.93 -6.24 -22.17
C GLY A 140 3.99 -6.22 -20.63
N PHE A 141 3.48 -7.28 -20.00
CA PHE A 141 3.43 -7.36 -18.54
C PHE A 141 4.84 -7.39 -17.90
N PRO A 142 5.80 -8.25 -18.33
CA PRO A 142 7.15 -8.25 -17.79
C PRO A 142 7.89 -6.92 -17.96
N LYS A 143 7.76 -6.27 -19.13
CA LYS A 143 8.35 -4.94 -19.34
C LYS A 143 7.80 -3.90 -18.38
N GLY A 144 6.48 -3.90 -18.17
CA GLY A 144 5.83 -3.03 -17.18
C GLY A 144 6.34 -3.27 -15.77
N MET A 145 6.54 -4.54 -15.37
CA MET A 145 7.06 -4.89 -14.05
C MET A 145 8.51 -4.46 -13.84
N ILE A 146 9.36 -4.61 -14.86
CA ILE A 146 10.75 -4.17 -14.81
C ILE A 146 10.81 -2.63 -14.71
N ALA A 147 10.02 -1.92 -15.53
CA ALA A 147 9.94 -0.46 -15.47
C ALA A 147 9.45 0.02 -14.10
N LEU A 148 8.43 -0.63 -13.52
CA LEU A 148 7.95 -0.35 -12.17
C LEU A 148 9.03 -0.56 -11.13
N ALA A 149 9.78 -1.66 -11.18
CA ALA A 149 10.86 -1.94 -10.22
C ALA A 149 11.96 -0.87 -10.28
N ILE A 150 12.42 -0.50 -11.47
CA ILE A 150 13.40 0.56 -11.67
C ILE A 150 12.87 1.90 -11.14
N MET A 151 11.63 2.25 -11.49
CA MET A 151 10.99 3.48 -11.03
C MET A 151 10.91 3.54 -9.50
N VAL A 152 10.47 2.47 -8.85
CA VAL A 152 10.37 2.40 -7.38
C VAL A 152 11.75 2.57 -6.74
N CYS A 153 12.79 1.89 -7.24
CA CYS A 153 14.14 2.03 -6.72
C CYS A 153 14.68 3.47 -6.89
N VAL A 154 14.55 4.04 -8.08
CA VAL A 154 15.03 5.41 -8.38
C VAL A 154 14.28 6.44 -7.53
N CYS A 155 12.94 6.36 -7.48
CA CYS A 155 12.14 7.28 -6.68
C CYS A 155 12.40 7.12 -5.17
N ALA A 156 12.61 5.90 -4.67
CA ALA A 156 12.91 5.67 -3.28
C ALA A 156 14.27 6.28 -2.89
N ILE A 157 15.31 6.03 -3.68
CA ILE A 157 16.66 6.53 -3.38
C ILE A 157 16.72 8.06 -3.54
N LEU A 158 16.40 8.58 -4.72
CA LEU A 158 16.50 10.01 -5.00
C LEU A 158 15.47 10.83 -4.22
N GLY A 159 14.27 10.28 -4.01
CA GLY A 159 13.25 10.91 -3.18
C GLY A 159 13.68 11.03 -1.71
N THR A 160 14.34 10.02 -1.17
CA THR A 160 14.89 10.07 0.20
C THR A 160 15.99 11.12 0.32
N PHE A 161 16.88 11.21 -0.65
CA PHE A 161 17.88 12.28 -0.66
C PHE A 161 17.23 13.66 -0.77
N ALA A 162 16.28 13.84 -1.64
CA ALA A 162 15.52 15.09 -1.79
C ALA A 162 14.83 15.50 -0.49
N MET A 163 14.20 14.55 0.22
CA MET A 163 13.60 14.80 1.55
C MET A 163 14.66 15.17 2.59
N GLY A 164 15.82 14.49 2.59
CA GLY A 164 16.93 14.76 3.49
C GLY A 164 17.53 16.16 3.33
N MET A 165 17.48 16.74 2.12
CA MET A 165 17.88 18.12 1.88
C MET A 165 16.91 19.15 2.45
N MET A 166 15.66 18.76 2.73
CA MET A 166 14.61 19.67 3.23
C MET A 166 14.40 19.63 4.73
N PHE A 167 14.59 18.46 5.35
CA PHE A 167 14.18 18.22 6.74
C PHE A 167 15.35 17.69 7.56
N ASP A 168 15.63 18.38 8.68
CA ASP A 168 16.66 17.93 9.63
C ASP A 168 16.17 16.69 10.39
N PRO A 169 16.88 15.55 10.31
CA PRO A 169 16.54 14.34 11.06
C PRO A 169 16.45 14.55 12.56
N LYS A 170 17.20 15.50 13.13
CA LYS A 170 17.16 15.83 14.55
C LYS A 170 15.80 16.42 14.95
N MET A 171 15.22 17.29 14.11
CA MET A 171 13.91 17.87 14.37
C MET A 171 12.80 16.83 14.21
N ILE A 172 12.90 15.95 13.19
CA ILE A 172 11.93 14.88 12.98
C ILE A 172 11.90 13.91 14.16
N ASN A 173 13.06 13.55 14.69
CA ASN A 173 13.20 12.58 15.78
C ASN A 173 13.21 13.23 17.18
N ALA A 174 12.88 14.51 17.29
CA ALA A 174 12.88 15.22 18.58
C ALA A 174 11.83 14.66 19.56
N SER A 175 10.71 14.15 19.05
CA SER A 175 9.67 13.47 19.82
C SER A 175 8.90 12.48 18.94
N GLU A 176 8.20 11.52 19.56
CA GLU A 176 7.31 10.60 18.83
C GLU A 176 6.23 11.37 18.07
N GLN A 177 5.69 12.43 18.67
CA GLN A 177 4.69 13.28 18.06
C GLN A 177 5.22 14.03 16.82
N ALA A 178 6.46 14.52 16.87
CA ALA A 178 7.12 15.16 15.72
C ALA A 178 7.31 14.16 14.58
N PHE A 179 7.76 12.95 14.89
CA PHE A 179 7.93 11.88 13.92
C PHE A 179 6.60 11.48 13.27
N GLU A 180 5.55 11.28 14.07
CA GLU A 180 4.22 10.95 13.54
C GLU A 180 3.65 12.06 12.64
N SER A 181 3.83 13.31 13.05
CA SER A 181 3.40 14.47 12.27
C SER A 181 4.16 14.55 10.94
N TYR A 182 5.46 14.27 10.94
CA TYR A 182 6.27 14.19 9.72
C TYR A 182 5.81 13.05 8.81
N VAL A 183 5.60 11.85 9.33
CA VAL A 183 5.09 10.72 8.54
C VAL A 183 3.73 11.04 7.91
N ALA A 184 2.88 11.76 8.62
CA ALA A 184 1.54 12.10 8.17
C ALA A 184 1.48 13.27 7.16
N ASN A 185 2.41 14.23 7.25
CA ASN A 185 2.33 15.51 6.52
C ASN A 185 3.59 15.82 5.69
N GLY A 186 4.69 15.12 5.89
CA GLY A 186 5.99 15.45 5.32
C GLY A 186 5.98 15.62 3.79
N ALA A 187 5.21 14.80 3.08
CA ALA A 187 5.09 14.94 1.64
C ALA A 187 4.41 16.26 1.22
N TYR A 188 3.39 16.71 1.95
CA TYR A 188 2.75 18.02 1.69
C TYR A 188 3.69 19.16 2.02
N TRP A 189 4.37 19.11 3.17
CA TRP A 189 5.40 20.10 3.55
C TRP A 189 6.54 20.17 2.55
N SER A 190 6.91 19.05 1.93
CA SER A 190 7.94 19.01 0.90
C SER A 190 7.56 19.85 -0.32
N PHE A 191 6.31 19.70 -0.79
CA PHE A 191 5.83 20.50 -1.92
C PHE A 191 5.55 21.96 -1.54
N GLN A 192 5.21 22.24 -0.28
CA GLN A 192 5.10 23.61 0.23
C GLN A 192 6.46 24.30 0.24
N LYS A 193 7.50 23.68 0.82
CA LYS A 193 8.87 24.19 0.80
C LYS A 193 9.41 24.34 -0.62
N LEU A 194 9.09 23.39 -1.50
CA LEU A 194 9.49 23.47 -2.89
C LEU A 194 8.87 24.71 -3.57
N GLY A 195 7.60 25.01 -3.27
CA GLY A 195 6.95 26.25 -3.72
C GLY A 195 7.64 27.51 -3.21
N GLU A 196 8.11 27.50 -1.96
CA GLU A 196 8.91 28.61 -1.38
C GLU A 196 10.25 28.78 -2.10
N TYR A 197 10.99 27.69 -2.37
CA TYR A 197 12.28 27.75 -3.08
C TYR A 197 12.18 28.35 -4.47
N TYR A 198 11.08 28.14 -5.17
CA TYR A 198 10.82 28.61 -6.52
C TYR A 198 9.93 29.86 -6.59
N HIS A 199 9.59 30.45 -5.44
CA HIS A 199 8.69 31.61 -5.35
C HIS A 199 7.31 31.39 -6.00
N MET A 200 6.82 30.14 -5.97
CA MET A 200 5.53 29.72 -6.53
C MET A 200 4.39 29.69 -5.48
N GLY A 201 4.68 30.07 -4.23
CA GLY A 201 3.74 29.96 -3.13
C GLY A 201 3.18 28.55 -2.96
N ASP A 202 1.89 28.42 -2.72
CA ASP A 202 1.24 27.11 -2.46
C ASP A 202 0.85 26.33 -3.74
N ALA A 203 1.21 26.81 -4.93
CA ALA A 203 0.76 26.18 -6.18
C ALA A 203 1.18 24.69 -6.28
N LEU A 204 2.45 24.39 -5.97
CA LEU A 204 2.97 23.02 -6.00
C LEU A 204 2.31 22.13 -4.94
N LEU A 205 2.08 22.66 -3.73
CA LEU A 205 1.35 21.98 -2.68
C LEU A 205 -0.06 21.58 -3.13
N VAL A 206 -0.82 22.51 -3.70
CA VAL A 206 -2.21 22.27 -4.15
C VAL A 206 -2.24 21.23 -5.28
N ILE A 207 -1.34 21.33 -6.26
CA ILE A 207 -1.24 20.36 -7.36
C ILE A 207 -0.92 18.96 -6.79
N TYR A 208 0.07 18.86 -5.90
CA TYR A 208 0.42 17.60 -5.26
C TYR A 208 -0.75 17.02 -4.45
N ALA A 209 -1.41 17.84 -3.64
CA ALA A 209 -2.54 17.42 -2.83
C ALA A 209 -3.71 16.89 -3.66
N LEU A 210 -4.01 17.52 -4.81
CA LEU A 210 -5.00 17.02 -5.78
C LEU A 210 -4.57 15.67 -6.37
N CYS A 211 -3.32 15.54 -6.82
CA CYS A 211 -2.79 14.29 -7.36
C CYS A 211 -2.83 13.18 -6.31
N ASN A 212 -2.44 13.48 -5.06
CA ASN A 212 -2.47 12.52 -3.96
C ASN A 212 -3.91 12.11 -3.60
N MET A 213 -4.86 13.04 -3.58
CA MET A 213 -6.28 12.74 -3.37
C MET A 213 -6.78 11.71 -4.40
N VAL A 214 -6.53 11.94 -5.68
CA VAL A 214 -6.87 11.02 -6.76
C VAL A 214 -6.16 9.68 -6.56
N GLY A 215 -4.89 9.70 -6.15
CA GLY A 215 -4.09 8.52 -5.81
C GLY A 215 -4.69 7.69 -4.69
N GLN A 216 -5.10 8.32 -3.59
CA GLN A 216 -5.74 7.63 -2.45
C GLN A 216 -7.07 6.98 -2.87
N PHE A 217 -7.90 7.68 -3.62
CA PHE A 217 -9.18 7.16 -4.09
C PHE A 217 -9.02 6.04 -5.12
N SER A 218 -8.05 6.16 -6.03
CA SER A 218 -7.70 5.07 -6.94
C SER A 218 -7.24 3.82 -6.20
N THR A 219 -6.38 3.99 -5.20
CA THR A 219 -5.91 2.90 -4.36
C THR A 219 -7.06 2.26 -3.57
N LEU A 220 -8.03 3.05 -3.11
CA LEU A 220 -9.25 2.56 -2.46
C LEU A 220 -10.02 1.62 -3.39
N VAL A 221 -10.37 2.07 -4.60
CA VAL A 221 -11.15 1.28 -5.57
C VAL A 221 -10.40 0.01 -5.98
N LEU A 222 -9.09 0.12 -6.24
CA LEU A 222 -8.25 -1.03 -6.57
C LEU A 222 -8.18 -2.04 -5.42
N SER A 223 -8.12 -1.56 -4.20
CA SER A 223 -8.10 -2.41 -3.00
C SER A 223 -9.42 -3.11 -2.73
N ILE A 224 -10.54 -2.62 -3.27
CA ILE A 224 -11.84 -3.31 -3.22
C ILE A 224 -11.90 -4.39 -4.31
N ASP A 225 -11.57 -4.07 -5.57
CA ASP A 225 -11.78 -4.95 -6.73
C ASP A 225 -10.70 -6.04 -6.88
N ALA A 226 -9.40 -5.67 -6.76
CA ALA A 226 -8.32 -6.59 -7.06
C ALA A 226 -8.30 -7.86 -6.19
N PRO A 227 -8.45 -7.81 -4.85
CA PRO A 227 -8.48 -9.02 -4.04
C PRO A 227 -9.68 -9.92 -4.33
N LEU A 228 -10.83 -9.34 -4.68
CA LEU A 228 -12.01 -10.11 -5.07
C LEU A 228 -11.73 -10.87 -6.38
N ARG A 229 -11.09 -10.22 -7.36
CA ARG A 229 -10.70 -10.89 -8.60
C ARG A 229 -9.62 -11.94 -8.39
N MET A 230 -8.61 -11.67 -7.56
CA MET A 230 -7.59 -12.66 -7.22
C MET A 230 -8.19 -13.95 -6.67
N LEU A 231 -9.24 -13.84 -5.85
CA LEU A 231 -9.91 -14.98 -5.24
C LEU A 231 -10.95 -15.62 -6.16
N LEU A 232 -11.70 -14.82 -6.94
CA LEU A 232 -12.92 -15.29 -7.61
C LEU A 232 -12.78 -15.51 -9.11
N ASP A 233 -11.76 -14.93 -9.77
CA ASP A 233 -11.50 -15.19 -11.19
C ASP A 233 -10.69 -16.50 -11.42
N ASN A 234 -10.06 -17.05 -10.37
CA ASN A 234 -9.34 -18.32 -10.47
C ASN A 234 -10.31 -19.49 -10.29
N GLU A 235 -10.34 -20.40 -11.28
CA GLU A 235 -11.23 -21.58 -11.26
C GLU A 235 -10.87 -22.58 -10.15
N GLU A 236 -9.58 -22.73 -9.83
CA GLU A 236 -9.12 -23.65 -8.79
C GLU A 236 -9.60 -23.23 -7.39
N THR A 237 -9.80 -21.94 -7.14
CA THR A 237 -10.29 -21.44 -5.85
C THR A 237 -11.80 -21.62 -5.68
N ARG A 238 -12.52 -21.92 -6.76
CA ARG A 238 -13.99 -22.10 -6.69
C ARG A 238 -14.38 -23.15 -5.66
N GLU A 239 -13.66 -24.24 -5.56
CA GLU A 239 -13.97 -25.32 -4.61
C GLU A 239 -13.95 -24.88 -3.14
N TYR A 240 -13.18 -23.84 -2.82
CA TYR A 240 -12.91 -23.38 -1.46
C TYR A 240 -13.67 -22.13 -1.05
N ILE A 241 -14.49 -21.57 -1.96
CA ILE A 241 -15.21 -20.31 -1.72
C ILE A 241 -16.71 -20.51 -1.90
N PRO A 242 -17.57 -19.96 -1.01
CA PRO A 242 -19.01 -20.05 -1.13
C PRO A 242 -19.53 -19.51 -2.47
N SER A 243 -20.48 -20.26 -3.06
CA SER A 243 -21.05 -19.97 -4.39
C SER A 243 -21.68 -18.58 -4.51
N VAL A 244 -22.25 -18.08 -3.44
CA VAL A 244 -22.88 -16.77 -3.35
C VAL A 244 -21.93 -15.62 -3.73
N LEU A 245 -20.62 -15.77 -3.46
CA LEU A 245 -19.63 -14.73 -3.75
C LEU A 245 -19.30 -14.59 -5.24
N PHE A 246 -19.57 -15.63 -6.06
CA PHE A 246 -19.30 -15.60 -7.50
C PHE A 246 -20.33 -14.81 -8.33
N LYS A 247 -21.40 -14.32 -7.69
CA LYS A 247 -22.42 -13.56 -8.39
C LYS A 247 -21.87 -12.25 -8.95
N LYS A 248 -21.84 -12.13 -10.28
CA LYS A 248 -21.47 -10.92 -11.01
C LYS A 248 -22.70 -10.09 -11.35
N ASN A 249 -22.56 -8.78 -11.37
CA ASN A 249 -23.56 -7.86 -11.89
C ASN A 249 -23.40 -7.68 -13.41
N LYS A 250 -24.27 -6.87 -14.03
CA LYS A 250 -24.23 -6.57 -15.47
C LYS A 250 -22.91 -5.90 -15.95
N TYR A 251 -22.09 -5.39 -15.04
CA TYR A 251 -20.79 -4.78 -15.33
C TYR A 251 -19.62 -5.74 -15.07
N GLY A 252 -19.88 -6.99 -14.72
CA GLY A 252 -18.85 -8.01 -14.45
C GLY A 252 -18.17 -7.87 -13.10
N ALA A 253 -18.69 -7.04 -12.18
CA ALA A 253 -18.18 -6.90 -10.83
C ALA A 253 -18.82 -7.92 -9.87
N TYR A 254 -18.06 -8.46 -8.93
CA TYR A 254 -18.50 -9.41 -7.89
C TYR A 254 -19.30 -8.70 -6.81
N ILE A 255 -20.60 -8.52 -7.05
CA ILE A 255 -21.45 -7.66 -6.22
C ILE A 255 -21.56 -8.12 -4.75
N ASN A 256 -21.64 -9.44 -4.51
CA ASN A 256 -21.71 -9.96 -3.15
C ASN A 256 -20.36 -9.88 -2.42
N GLY A 257 -19.24 -10.00 -3.14
CA GLY A 257 -17.91 -9.72 -2.60
C GLY A 257 -17.76 -8.25 -2.19
N ILE A 258 -18.22 -7.32 -3.03
CA ILE A 258 -18.23 -5.87 -2.70
C ILE A 258 -19.12 -5.61 -1.48
N LYS A 259 -20.32 -6.21 -1.40
CA LYS A 259 -21.19 -6.09 -0.21
C LYS A 259 -20.52 -6.59 1.06
N LEU A 260 -19.79 -7.70 0.99
CA LEU A 260 -19.01 -8.20 2.12
C LEU A 260 -17.96 -7.19 2.57
N VAL A 261 -17.21 -6.59 1.62
CA VAL A 261 -16.24 -5.52 1.92
C VAL A 261 -16.93 -4.30 2.53
N VAL A 262 -18.11 -3.90 2.01
CA VAL A 262 -18.89 -2.79 2.57
C VAL A 262 -19.27 -3.06 4.03
N VAL A 263 -19.78 -4.25 4.33
CA VAL A 263 -20.16 -4.61 5.70
C VAL A 263 -18.92 -4.59 6.61
N LEU A 264 -17.86 -5.29 6.23
CA LEU A 264 -16.67 -5.42 7.09
C LEU A 264 -15.91 -4.10 7.27
N SER A 265 -15.56 -3.41 6.18
CA SER A 265 -14.82 -2.13 6.28
C SER A 265 -15.70 -0.99 6.77
N GLY A 266 -16.99 -0.96 6.38
CA GLY A 266 -17.95 0.01 6.85
C GLY A 266 -18.21 -0.10 8.35
N SER A 267 -18.32 -1.32 8.88
CA SER A 267 -18.45 -1.54 10.33
C SER A 267 -17.23 -1.02 11.08
N ILE A 268 -16.02 -1.23 10.55
CA ILE A 268 -14.79 -0.69 11.16
C ILE A 268 -14.82 0.84 11.19
N ILE A 269 -15.21 1.49 10.10
CA ILE A 269 -15.31 2.96 10.04
C ILE A 269 -16.36 3.46 11.05
N LEU A 270 -17.48 2.78 11.15
CA LEU A 270 -18.53 3.14 12.13
C LEU A 270 -18.08 2.94 13.58
N ILE A 271 -17.42 1.83 13.89
CA ILE A 271 -16.89 1.58 15.25
C ILE A 271 -15.92 2.69 15.67
N GLN A 272 -15.08 3.17 14.75
CA GLN A 272 -14.19 4.31 15.04
C GLN A 272 -14.95 5.59 15.39
N SER A 273 -16.17 5.77 14.86
CA SER A 273 -16.99 6.96 15.11
C SER A 273 -17.58 7.00 16.51
N PHE A 274 -17.90 5.83 17.07
CA PHE A 274 -18.76 5.74 18.28
C PHE A 274 -18.04 5.16 19.51
N VAL A 275 -16.94 4.41 19.30
CA VAL A 275 -16.24 3.74 20.40
C VAL A 275 -14.99 4.53 20.79
N PRO A 276 -14.92 5.11 21.99
CA PRO A 276 -13.70 5.77 22.48
C PRO A 276 -12.51 4.79 22.46
N GLY A 277 -11.36 5.25 21.98
CA GLY A 277 -10.16 4.41 21.88
C GLY A 277 -10.09 3.49 20.64
N ALA A 278 -11.19 3.29 19.89
CA ALA A 278 -11.17 2.45 18.70
C ALA A 278 -10.19 2.95 17.61
N ALA A 279 -9.99 4.27 17.54
CA ALA A 279 -9.00 4.86 16.64
C ALA A 279 -7.57 4.42 16.96
N ALA A 280 -7.20 4.31 18.23
CA ALA A 280 -5.89 3.83 18.68
C ALA A 280 -5.71 2.34 18.32
N VAL A 281 -6.71 1.51 18.58
CA VAL A 281 -6.70 0.09 18.20
C VAL A 281 -6.53 -0.08 16.69
N LEU A 282 -7.20 0.73 15.89
CA LEU A 282 -7.08 0.67 14.45
C LEU A 282 -5.76 1.19 13.91
N LYS A 283 -5.18 2.21 14.55
CA LYS A 283 -3.80 2.65 14.29
C LYS A 283 -2.85 1.47 14.50
N GLN A 284 -3.04 0.73 15.60
CA GLN A 284 -2.25 -0.48 15.90
C GLN A 284 -2.49 -1.59 14.86
N LEU A 285 -3.73 -1.85 14.46
CA LEU A 285 -4.06 -2.81 13.39
C LEU A 285 -3.49 -2.40 12.03
N ASN A 286 -3.41 -1.10 11.73
CA ASN A 286 -2.75 -0.62 10.51
C ASN A 286 -1.23 -0.78 10.58
N LYS A 287 -0.61 -0.56 11.75
CA LYS A 287 0.81 -0.87 11.98
C LYS A 287 1.09 -2.36 11.79
N LEU A 288 0.19 -3.23 12.25
CA LEU A 288 0.24 -4.67 12.01
C LEU A 288 0.23 -5.04 10.51
N ASN A 289 -0.35 -4.23 9.65
CA ASN A 289 -0.31 -4.47 8.21
C ASN A 289 1.13 -4.49 7.66
N SER A 290 2.05 -3.73 8.23
CA SER A 290 3.46 -3.74 7.82
C SER A 290 4.17 -5.07 8.10
N VAL A 291 3.62 -5.88 9.01
CA VAL A 291 4.10 -7.23 9.31
C VAL A 291 3.32 -8.28 8.50
N CYS A 292 1.99 -8.25 8.57
CA CYS A 292 1.14 -9.28 7.95
C CYS A 292 1.14 -9.25 6.42
N MET A 293 1.24 -8.05 5.82
CA MET A 293 1.19 -7.92 4.36
C MET A 293 2.44 -8.50 3.68
N PRO A 294 3.67 -8.28 4.17
CA PRO A 294 4.85 -8.93 3.61
C PRO A 294 4.85 -10.46 3.77
N MET A 295 4.23 -11.02 4.82
CA MET A 295 4.18 -12.48 5.03
C MET A 295 3.54 -13.23 3.85
N ARG A 296 2.60 -12.63 3.14
CA ARG A 296 2.01 -13.25 1.95
C ARG A 296 3.02 -13.44 0.81
N TYR A 297 4.07 -12.62 0.73
CA TYR A 297 5.11 -12.78 -0.29
C TYR A 297 5.92 -14.05 -0.09
N LEU A 298 5.96 -14.60 1.13
CA LEU A 298 6.59 -15.91 1.37
C LEU A 298 5.94 -17.01 0.52
N TRP A 299 4.61 -16.97 0.40
CA TRP A 299 3.87 -17.91 -0.46
C TRP A 299 4.17 -17.68 -1.95
N VAL A 300 4.32 -16.42 -2.37
CA VAL A 300 4.69 -16.09 -3.75
C VAL A 300 6.09 -16.62 -4.07
N PHE A 301 7.06 -16.43 -3.17
CA PHE A 301 8.42 -16.95 -3.37
C PHE A 301 8.46 -18.48 -3.31
N ALA A 302 7.71 -19.11 -2.39
CA ALA A 302 7.60 -20.57 -2.33
C ALA A 302 6.99 -21.14 -3.63
N ALA A 303 5.91 -20.53 -4.12
CA ALA A 303 5.30 -20.90 -5.40
C ALA A 303 6.27 -20.71 -6.58
N TYR A 304 7.00 -19.59 -6.60
CA TYR A 304 8.03 -19.36 -7.64
C TYR A 304 9.11 -20.46 -7.62
N ILE A 305 9.62 -20.83 -6.43
CA ILE A 305 10.62 -21.88 -6.29
C ILE A 305 10.05 -23.23 -6.79
N ALA A 306 8.82 -23.57 -6.41
CA ALA A 306 8.15 -24.80 -6.81
C ALA A 306 7.91 -24.85 -8.32
N LEU A 307 7.41 -23.76 -8.94
CA LEU A 307 7.21 -23.66 -10.39
C LEU A 307 8.54 -23.78 -11.15
N ARG A 308 9.63 -23.21 -10.62
CA ARG A 308 10.96 -23.35 -11.23
C ARG A 308 11.52 -24.78 -11.11
N GLN A 309 11.03 -25.59 -10.18
CA GLN A 309 11.38 -27.02 -10.09
C GLN A 309 10.56 -27.87 -11.04
N ALA A 310 9.34 -27.47 -11.34
CA ALA A 310 8.36 -28.23 -12.12
C ALA A 310 8.14 -27.64 -13.54
N LEU A 311 9.18 -27.09 -14.17
CA LEU A 311 9.09 -26.45 -15.48
C LEU A 311 8.58 -27.40 -16.59
N ASP A 312 8.83 -28.70 -16.47
CA ASP A 312 8.36 -29.71 -17.42
C ASP A 312 6.83 -29.90 -17.34
N LYS A 313 6.24 -29.66 -16.17
CA LYS A 313 4.79 -29.75 -15.95
C LYS A 313 4.09 -28.40 -16.20
N PHE A 314 4.77 -27.30 -15.90
CA PHE A 314 4.25 -25.93 -15.99
C PHE A 314 5.19 -25.07 -16.86
N PRO A 315 5.08 -25.14 -18.19
CA PRO A 315 5.89 -24.32 -19.08
C PRO A 315 5.61 -22.83 -18.85
N ALA A 316 6.66 -22.01 -18.85
CA ALA A 316 6.56 -20.58 -18.69
C ALA A 316 6.91 -19.85 -19.99
N ASP A 317 6.00 -19.02 -20.48
CA ASP A 317 6.19 -18.20 -21.69
C ASP A 317 7.25 -17.12 -21.49
N TYR A 318 7.40 -16.63 -20.27
CA TYR A 318 8.41 -15.65 -19.89
C TYR A 318 9.28 -16.12 -18.74
N ARG A 319 10.60 -15.93 -18.86
CA ARG A 319 11.58 -16.24 -17.81
C ARG A 319 12.54 -15.07 -17.64
N PHE A 320 12.38 -14.31 -16.56
CA PHE A 320 13.27 -13.20 -16.22
C PHE A 320 14.73 -13.67 -16.04
N VAL A 321 14.94 -14.73 -15.27
CA VAL A 321 16.23 -15.42 -15.13
C VAL A 321 16.16 -16.74 -15.84
N LYS A 322 16.93 -16.90 -16.92
CA LYS A 322 16.94 -18.12 -17.72
C LYS A 322 17.57 -19.31 -17.00
N ASN A 323 18.68 -19.06 -16.29
CA ASN A 323 19.38 -20.12 -15.54
C ASN A 323 18.54 -20.56 -14.33
N GLN A 324 18.23 -21.86 -14.27
CA GLN A 324 17.34 -22.43 -13.25
C GLN A 324 17.94 -22.38 -11.83
N ALA A 325 19.25 -22.63 -11.70
CA ALA A 325 19.92 -22.60 -10.40
C ALA A 325 19.96 -21.17 -9.83
N VAL A 326 20.28 -20.18 -10.66
CA VAL A 326 20.28 -18.77 -10.29
C VAL A 326 18.88 -18.29 -9.92
N ALA A 327 17.87 -18.70 -10.68
CA ALA A 327 16.47 -18.36 -10.40
C ALA A 327 16.00 -18.92 -9.05
N LYS A 328 16.34 -20.19 -8.75
CA LYS A 328 16.04 -20.80 -7.45
C LYS A 328 16.77 -20.09 -6.30
N PHE A 329 18.05 -19.78 -6.50
CA PHE A 329 18.84 -19.05 -5.51
C PHE A 329 18.17 -17.72 -5.14
N PHE A 330 17.79 -16.89 -6.12
CA PHE A 330 17.10 -15.63 -5.84
C PHE A 330 15.72 -15.84 -5.20
N GLY A 331 14.97 -16.87 -5.59
CA GLY A 331 13.70 -17.20 -4.94
C GLY A 331 13.88 -17.55 -3.46
N ILE A 332 14.87 -18.39 -3.13
CA ILE A 332 15.20 -18.78 -1.75
C ILE A 332 15.71 -17.56 -0.98
N TRP A 333 16.59 -16.77 -1.58
CA TRP A 333 17.11 -15.54 -0.97
C TRP A 333 15.98 -14.57 -0.60
N CYS A 334 15.07 -14.28 -1.52
CA CYS A 334 13.91 -13.42 -1.26
C CYS A 334 13.01 -13.99 -0.16
N PHE A 335 12.79 -15.31 -0.17
CA PHE A 335 12.01 -15.99 0.87
C PHE A 335 12.65 -15.81 2.26
N ILE A 336 13.95 -16.08 2.38
CA ILE A 336 14.68 -15.98 3.66
C ILE A 336 14.72 -14.53 4.16
N VAL A 337 15.10 -13.58 3.30
CA VAL A 337 15.20 -12.16 3.68
C VAL A 337 13.84 -11.61 4.09
N THR A 338 12.79 -11.88 3.30
CA THR A 338 11.43 -11.42 3.65
C THR A 338 10.93 -12.08 4.93
N GLY A 339 11.18 -13.38 5.11
CA GLY A 339 10.82 -14.10 6.32
C GLY A 339 11.53 -13.53 7.55
N ALA A 340 12.83 -13.29 7.46
CA ALA A 340 13.60 -12.65 8.52
C ALA A 340 13.06 -11.24 8.86
N CYS A 341 12.78 -10.42 7.85
CA CYS A 341 12.18 -9.10 8.04
C CYS A 341 10.81 -9.17 8.73
N CYS A 342 9.97 -10.14 8.36
CA CYS A 342 8.67 -10.34 9.01
C CYS A 342 8.81 -10.75 10.48
N VAL A 343 9.69 -11.71 10.78
CA VAL A 343 9.92 -12.19 12.15
C VAL A 343 10.49 -11.06 13.03
N LEU A 344 11.49 -10.34 12.53
CA LEU A 344 12.08 -9.22 13.24
C LEU A 344 11.08 -8.06 13.42
N GLY A 345 10.23 -7.82 12.42
CA GLY A 345 9.19 -6.80 12.47
C GLY A 345 8.05 -7.10 13.45
N MET A 346 7.93 -8.35 13.93
CA MET A 346 6.98 -8.70 15.01
C MET A 346 7.44 -8.17 16.37
N TYR A 347 8.76 -7.97 16.55
CA TYR A 347 9.29 -7.54 17.82
C TYR A 347 8.85 -6.10 18.15
N ASP A 348 8.33 -5.90 19.33
CA ASP A 348 8.03 -4.59 19.91
C ASP A 348 8.44 -4.60 21.39
N LYS A 349 8.82 -3.43 21.91
CA LYS A 349 9.17 -3.27 23.33
C LYS A 349 7.94 -3.39 24.24
N ASP A 350 6.78 -2.99 23.74
CA ASP A 350 5.51 -3.17 24.45
C ASP A 350 5.04 -4.62 24.32
N PRO A 351 4.88 -5.35 25.46
CA PRO A 351 4.46 -6.76 25.46
C PRO A 351 3.10 -7.00 24.81
N PHE A 352 2.18 -6.07 24.90
CA PHE A 352 0.85 -6.17 24.30
C PHE A 352 0.96 -6.08 22.77
N THR A 353 1.69 -5.12 22.25
CA THR A 353 1.95 -4.96 20.82
C THR A 353 2.71 -6.17 20.26
N PHE A 354 3.72 -6.67 20.96
CA PHE A 354 4.43 -7.87 20.56
C PHE A 354 3.50 -9.09 20.48
N ALA A 355 2.70 -9.33 21.51
CA ALA A 355 1.71 -10.42 21.51
C ALA A 355 0.71 -10.28 20.36
N LEU A 356 0.22 -9.08 20.09
CA LEU A 356 -0.69 -8.80 18.98
C LEU A 356 -0.03 -9.09 17.63
N ASN A 357 1.23 -8.68 17.44
CA ASN A 357 1.98 -8.93 16.19
C ASN A 357 2.20 -10.42 15.92
N VAL A 358 2.31 -11.25 16.95
CA VAL A 358 2.46 -12.72 16.82
C VAL A 358 1.11 -13.42 16.65
N ILE A 359 0.10 -13.05 17.44
CA ILE A 359 -1.19 -13.76 17.48
C ILE A 359 -2.04 -13.39 16.25
N ALA A 360 -2.04 -12.12 15.82
CA ALA A 360 -2.93 -11.66 14.76
C ALA A 360 -2.71 -12.39 13.41
N PRO A 361 -1.50 -12.66 12.92
CA PRO A 361 -1.31 -13.47 11.71
C PRO A 361 -1.93 -14.86 11.82
N VAL A 362 -1.78 -15.52 12.99
CA VAL A 362 -2.35 -16.85 13.25
C VAL A 362 -3.87 -16.81 13.23
N VAL A 363 -4.47 -15.83 13.91
CA VAL A 363 -5.93 -15.62 13.92
C VAL A 363 -6.45 -15.33 12.53
N LEU A 364 -5.76 -14.50 11.76
CA LEU A 364 -6.16 -14.19 10.38
C LEU A 364 -6.09 -15.42 9.45
N CYS A 365 -5.08 -16.28 9.62
CA CYS A 365 -5.02 -17.56 8.91
C CYS A 365 -6.19 -18.47 9.32
N ALA A 366 -6.49 -18.58 10.61
CA ALA A 366 -7.60 -19.38 11.12
C ALA A 366 -8.96 -18.87 10.58
N LEU A 367 -9.16 -17.56 10.54
CA LEU A 367 -10.35 -16.95 9.92
C LEU A 367 -10.44 -17.26 8.42
N GLY A 368 -9.31 -17.33 7.73
CA GLY A 368 -9.27 -17.72 6.32
C GLY A 368 -9.82 -19.12 6.06
N LEU A 369 -9.69 -20.03 7.02
CA LEU A 369 -10.22 -21.41 6.92
C LEU A 369 -11.75 -21.50 7.04
N ILE A 370 -12.43 -20.40 7.39
CA ILE A 370 -13.89 -20.37 7.45
C ILE A 370 -14.49 -20.51 6.04
N MET A 371 -13.89 -19.89 5.02
CA MET A 371 -14.41 -19.93 3.64
C MET A 371 -14.46 -21.35 3.07
N PRO A 372 -13.41 -22.18 3.12
CA PRO A 372 -13.45 -23.57 2.68
C PRO A 372 -14.52 -24.39 3.44
N LYS A 373 -14.65 -24.19 4.76
CA LYS A 373 -15.67 -24.89 5.56
C LYS A 373 -17.11 -24.54 5.12
N LEU A 374 -17.38 -23.26 4.83
CA LEU A 374 -18.66 -22.83 4.32
C LEU A 374 -18.94 -23.41 2.93
N ALA A 375 -17.94 -23.43 2.04
CA ALA A 375 -18.06 -24.04 0.72
C ALA A 375 -18.32 -25.55 0.80
N GLU A 376 -17.67 -26.25 1.73
CA GLU A 376 -17.90 -27.68 1.97
C GLU A 376 -19.32 -27.92 2.48
N LYS A 377 -19.82 -27.07 3.40
CA LYS A 377 -21.21 -27.15 3.87
C LYS A 377 -22.21 -26.97 2.73
N GLU A 378 -22.01 -25.98 1.85
CA GLU A 378 -22.86 -25.79 0.64
C GLU A 378 -22.90 -27.05 -0.24
N ARG A 379 -21.75 -27.73 -0.43
CA ARG A 379 -21.69 -28.98 -1.22
C ARG A 379 -22.48 -30.11 -0.56
N ARG A 380 -22.34 -30.28 0.75
CA ARG A 380 -23.09 -31.32 1.50
C ARG A 380 -24.58 -31.08 1.48
N GLU A 381 -25.01 -29.81 1.43
CA GLU A 381 -26.44 -29.45 1.35
C GLU A 381 -27.01 -29.46 -0.08
N GLY A 382 -26.23 -29.85 -1.09
CA GLY A 382 -26.66 -29.88 -2.48
C GLY A 382 -27.00 -28.51 -3.10
N LYS A 383 -26.52 -27.43 -2.50
CA LYS A 383 -26.72 -26.03 -2.96
C LYS A 383 -25.71 -25.57 -4.02
N ARG A 384 -24.90 -26.47 -4.49
CA ARG A 384 -23.81 -26.19 -5.44
C ARG A 384 -23.78 -27.18 -6.59
#